data_c847e015eb9ea14d60c49c4d40f391cd
#
_entry.id   c847e015eb9ea14d60c49c4d40f391cd
#
_cell.length_a   1.000
_cell.length_b   1.000
_cell.length_c   1.000
_cell.angle_alpha   90.00
_cell.angle_beta   90.00
_cell.angle_gamma   90.00
#
_symmetry.space_group_name_H-M   'P 1'
#
loop_
_entity.id
_entity.type
_entity.pdbx_description
1 polymer ?
#
loop_
_entity_poly.entity_id
_entity_poly.type
_entity_poly.pdbx_seq_one_letter_code
_entity_poly.pdbx_strand_id
1 'polypeptide(L)'
;MTNDSYFNSEEFLQTLHSYEEAEQEGRAAYFDSDTLADIAEYYYTDGRTNDALNAALKGVDMFPGAMPPLVFMGRYELLKQNNPQKAEWYLEQVDDQSEPECVYLRAEIMLVENKKDEADEFLRQQLEWQDDAERDNFVLDVADIYLDYDLIDHAQEWLSMVEDTQSTDYQEVLGRIALGKGEYQQGEEIFKKLVEDNPFASPYWNQLASSQFLSNRIKDSIESSEYSIAINPNDEEALLNKANGMFSLGEYEEALTYYTRFNNLHKDDETGEIFIGITLINLDRPAEALQHLQKAEEMAVPRSINLVEIYQETAFALSRLGRVDDALAYVNKAIATGNGNEDELTVFKGHIQLENGNPLAAQNYFLEAVRHSKSAPNVYFRIAISVYDNGYMQLAYRMFHTLFQSVPADWKDGYSHMSLCCKHLNKESEFLYFLRKACELNPMEAKTILGEYFPKDLDPESYYNYITKQK
;
A
#
# COMPACT_ATOMS: atom_id res chain seq x y z
N MET A 1 -22.03 -7.28 -13.86
CA MET A 1 -22.13 -8.10 -12.63
C MET A 1 -20.75 -8.18 -12.07
N THR A 2 -20.53 -7.81 -10.83
CA THR A 2 -19.21 -7.93 -10.20
C THR A 2 -18.81 -9.42 -10.17
N ASN A 3 -17.54 -9.74 -10.41
CA ASN A 3 -16.99 -11.12 -10.41
C ASN A 3 -17.44 -11.92 -9.17
N ASP A 4 -17.56 -11.26 -8.00
CA ASP A 4 -18.04 -11.85 -6.76
C ASP A 4 -19.44 -12.47 -6.84
N SER A 5 -20.37 -11.86 -7.59
CA SER A 5 -21.73 -12.43 -7.73
C SER A 5 -21.76 -13.67 -8.61
N TYR A 6 -20.87 -13.73 -9.61
CA TYR A 6 -20.72 -14.87 -10.50
C TYR A 6 -20.07 -16.05 -9.78
N PHE A 7 -18.95 -15.85 -9.09
CA PHE A 7 -18.24 -16.91 -8.36
C PHE A 7 -19.02 -17.48 -7.18
N ASN A 8 -20.00 -16.74 -6.65
CA ASN A 8 -20.94 -17.23 -5.63
C ASN A 8 -22.21 -17.84 -6.22
N SER A 9 -22.37 -17.91 -7.54
CA SER A 9 -23.53 -18.52 -8.18
C SER A 9 -23.55 -20.05 -8.00
N GLU A 10 -24.74 -20.62 -7.87
CA GLU A 10 -24.90 -22.08 -7.75
C GLU A 10 -24.33 -22.82 -8.97
N GLU A 11 -24.42 -22.23 -10.16
CA GLU A 11 -23.91 -22.77 -11.41
C GLU A 11 -22.39 -22.87 -11.42
N PHE A 12 -21.70 -21.77 -11.04
CA PHE A 12 -20.25 -21.77 -10.94
C PHE A 12 -19.74 -22.74 -9.87
N LEU A 13 -20.34 -22.75 -8.69
CA LEU A 13 -19.95 -23.65 -7.59
C LEU A 13 -20.14 -25.14 -7.94
N GLN A 14 -21.18 -25.49 -8.69
CA GLN A 14 -21.34 -26.86 -9.22
C GLN A 14 -20.26 -27.21 -10.23
N THR A 15 -19.89 -26.27 -11.10
CA THR A 15 -18.82 -26.45 -12.08
C THR A 15 -17.47 -26.64 -11.40
N LEU A 16 -17.17 -25.79 -10.42
CA LEU A 16 -15.95 -25.88 -9.61
C LEU A 16 -15.85 -27.22 -8.87
N HIS A 17 -16.95 -27.67 -8.23
CA HIS A 17 -17.00 -28.95 -7.55
C HIS A 17 -16.73 -30.12 -8.52
N SER A 18 -17.33 -30.08 -9.72
CA SER A 18 -17.11 -31.08 -10.76
C SER A 18 -15.67 -31.10 -11.26
N TYR A 19 -15.01 -29.94 -11.33
CA TYR A 19 -13.60 -29.82 -11.66
C TYR A 19 -12.73 -30.45 -10.57
N GLU A 20 -12.96 -30.10 -9.30
CA GLU A 20 -12.21 -30.61 -8.16
C GLU A 20 -12.34 -32.13 -7.99
N GLU A 21 -13.55 -32.70 -8.18
CA GLU A 21 -13.75 -34.15 -8.19
C GLU A 21 -12.99 -34.83 -9.31
N ALA A 22 -13.00 -34.26 -10.52
CA ALA A 22 -12.29 -34.81 -11.65
C ALA A 22 -10.75 -34.83 -11.43
N GLU A 23 -10.20 -33.76 -10.85
CA GLU A 23 -8.77 -33.67 -10.52
C GLU A 23 -8.39 -34.70 -9.42
N GLN A 24 -9.20 -34.82 -8.36
CA GLN A 24 -8.94 -35.78 -7.26
C GLN A 24 -9.00 -37.23 -7.73
N GLU A 25 -9.92 -37.56 -8.62
CA GLU A 25 -10.08 -38.93 -9.15
C GLU A 25 -9.12 -39.25 -10.33
N GLY A 26 -8.38 -38.24 -10.82
CA GLY A 26 -7.56 -38.37 -12.04
C GLY A 26 -8.41 -38.72 -13.28
N ARG A 27 -9.66 -38.28 -13.29
CA ARG A 27 -10.64 -38.57 -14.34
C ARG A 27 -10.59 -37.47 -15.39
N ALA A 28 -10.59 -37.86 -16.65
CA ALA A 28 -10.73 -36.88 -17.73
C ALA A 28 -12.14 -36.29 -17.73
N ALA A 29 -12.25 -35.02 -17.38
CA ALA A 29 -13.45 -34.23 -17.56
C ALA A 29 -13.16 -33.09 -18.54
N TYR A 30 -14.15 -32.77 -19.36
CA TYR A 30 -14.04 -31.69 -20.35
C TYR A 30 -14.62 -30.41 -19.77
N PHE A 31 -13.78 -29.38 -19.74
CA PHE A 31 -14.14 -28.01 -19.47
C PHE A 31 -13.65 -27.16 -20.63
N ASP A 32 -14.36 -26.13 -21.04
CA ASP A 32 -13.91 -25.22 -22.09
C ASP A 32 -12.85 -24.23 -21.54
N SER A 33 -12.31 -23.41 -22.44
CA SER A 33 -11.25 -22.46 -22.13
C SER A 33 -11.69 -21.41 -21.11
N ASP A 34 -12.92 -20.90 -21.26
CA ASP A 34 -13.48 -19.85 -20.43
C ASP A 34 -13.70 -20.37 -19.00
N THR A 35 -14.32 -21.55 -18.89
CA THR A 35 -14.51 -22.22 -17.59
C THR A 35 -13.18 -22.47 -16.86
N LEU A 36 -12.11 -22.88 -17.57
CA LEU A 36 -10.82 -23.11 -16.94
C LEU A 36 -10.14 -21.81 -16.50
N ALA A 37 -10.34 -20.73 -17.23
CA ALA A 37 -9.88 -19.40 -16.85
C ALA A 37 -10.68 -18.86 -15.65
N ASP A 38 -12.00 -18.99 -15.62
CA ASP A 38 -12.85 -18.62 -14.49
C ASP A 38 -12.46 -19.38 -13.21
N ILE A 39 -12.20 -20.68 -13.30
CA ILE A 39 -11.69 -21.49 -12.18
C ILE A 39 -10.31 -21.01 -11.73
N ALA A 40 -9.44 -20.62 -12.66
CA ALA A 40 -8.13 -20.07 -12.33
C ALA A 40 -8.26 -18.73 -11.60
N GLU A 41 -9.12 -17.84 -12.08
CA GLU A 41 -9.41 -16.56 -11.42
C GLU A 41 -9.99 -16.77 -10.02
N TYR A 42 -10.96 -17.66 -9.87
CA TYR A 42 -11.52 -18.00 -8.56
C TYR A 42 -10.47 -18.50 -7.58
N TYR A 43 -9.63 -19.47 -7.99
CA TYR A 43 -8.55 -19.96 -7.13
C TYR A 43 -7.53 -18.89 -6.80
N TYR A 44 -7.28 -18.00 -7.73
CA TYR A 44 -6.34 -16.90 -7.51
C TYR A 44 -6.86 -15.91 -6.46
N THR A 45 -8.14 -15.55 -6.55
CA THR A 45 -8.80 -14.68 -5.55
C THR A 45 -8.99 -15.37 -4.19
N ASP A 46 -9.07 -16.71 -4.15
CA ASP A 46 -9.10 -17.49 -2.90
C ASP A 46 -7.69 -17.75 -2.31
N GLY A 47 -6.61 -17.16 -2.89
CA GLY A 47 -5.23 -17.33 -2.44
C GLY A 47 -4.63 -18.70 -2.76
N ARG A 48 -5.26 -19.49 -3.63
CA ARG A 48 -4.83 -20.83 -4.08
C ARG A 48 -4.01 -20.74 -5.37
N THR A 49 -2.93 -19.96 -5.35
CA THR A 49 -2.15 -19.61 -6.55
C THR A 49 -1.68 -20.83 -7.35
N ASN A 50 -1.25 -21.90 -6.69
CA ASN A 50 -0.81 -23.11 -7.39
C ASN A 50 -1.96 -23.80 -8.14
N ASP A 51 -3.16 -23.84 -7.56
CA ASP A 51 -4.35 -24.42 -8.18
C ASP A 51 -4.81 -23.52 -9.35
N ALA A 52 -4.74 -22.22 -9.19
CA ALA A 52 -5.00 -21.25 -10.26
C ALA A 52 -4.10 -21.46 -11.48
N LEU A 53 -2.79 -21.55 -11.26
CA LEU A 53 -1.82 -21.80 -12.31
C LEU A 53 -2.03 -23.16 -13.00
N ASN A 54 -2.38 -24.19 -12.23
CA ASN A 54 -2.66 -25.52 -12.80
C ASN A 54 -3.91 -25.49 -13.70
N ALA A 55 -4.98 -24.78 -13.27
CA ALA A 55 -6.20 -24.65 -14.08
C ALA A 55 -5.93 -23.85 -15.35
N ALA A 56 -5.22 -22.72 -15.26
CA ALA A 56 -4.86 -21.89 -16.41
C ALA A 56 -3.96 -22.64 -17.40
N LEU A 57 -2.90 -23.32 -16.94
CA LEU A 57 -1.99 -24.10 -17.77
C LEU A 57 -2.72 -25.26 -18.48
N LYS A 58 -3.68 -25.90 -17.79
CA LYS A 58 -4.55 -26.91 -18.41
C LYS A 58 -5.38 -26.30 -19.55
N GLY A 59 -5.90 -25.07 -19.36
CA GLY A 59 -6.58 -24.32 -20.40
C GLY A 59 -5.68 -24.04 -21.61
N VAL A 60 -4.45 -23.56 -21.38
CA VAL A 60 -3.45 -23.32 -22.43
C VAL A 60 -3.10 -24.59 -23.20
N ASP A 61 -2.90 -25.74 -22.51
CA ASP A 61 -2.55 -27.01 -23.12
C ASP A 61 -3.70 -27.63 -23.94
N MET A 62 -4.94 -27.51 -23.42
CA MET A 62 -6.12 -28.09 -24.08
C MET A 62 -6.65 -27.24 -25.24
N PHE A 63 -6.48 -25.93 -25.16
CA PHE A 63 -7.01 -24.96 -26.12
C PHE A 63 -5.91 -23.98 -26.57
N PRO A 64 -4.93 -24.46 -27.34
CA PRO A 64 -3.88 -23.58 -27.85
C PRO A 64 -4.46 -22.41 -28.66
N GLY A 65 -4.05 -21.19 -28.33
CA GLY A 65 -4.52 -19.97 -28.97
C GLY A 65 -5.77 -19.35 -28.32
N ALA A 66 -6.43 -20.02 -27.34
CA ALA A 66 -7.57 -19.47 -26.64
C ALA A 66 -7.17 -18.31 -25.72
N MET A 67 -7.87 -17.19 -25.83
CA MET A 67 -7.54 -15.93 -25.16
C MET A 67 -7.58 -16.03 -23.63
N PRO A 68 -8.68 -16.51 -22.95
CA PRO A 68 -8.84 -16.34 -21.50
C PRO A 68 -7.71 -16.95 -20.66
N PRO A 69 -7.29 -18.23 -20.86
CA PRO A 69 -6.21 -18.79 -20.06
C PRO A 69 -4.84 -18.18 -20.39
N LEU A 70 -4.61 -17.73 -21.63
CA LEU A 70 -3.37 -17.06 -22.02
C LEU A 70 -3.25 -15.66 -21.41
N VAL A 71 -4.34 -14.91 -21.39
CA VAL A 71 -4.38 -13.58 -20.75
C VAL A 71 -4.20 -13.71 -19.25
N PHE A 72 -4.85 -14.67 -18.59
CA PHE A 72 -4.62 -14.95 -17.17
C PHE A 72 -3.13 -15.22 -16.88
N MET A 73 -2.49 -16.09 -17.65
CA MET A 73 -1.05 -16.37 -17.50
C MET A 73 -0.19 -15.14 -17.77
N GLY A 74 -0.55 -14.34 -18.76
CA GLY A 74 0.12 -13.08 -19.08
C GLY A 74 0.06 -12.08 -17.92
N ARG A 75 -1.13 -11.85 -17.36
CA ARG A 75 -1.31 -10.99 -16.19
C ARG A 75 -0.57 -11.49 -14.95
N TYR A 76 -0.60 -12.79 -14.69
CA TYR A 76 0.16 -13.39 -13.60
C TYR A 76 1.68 -13.14 -13.73
N GLU A 77 2.24 -13.35 -14.91
CA GLU A 77 3.67 -13.10 -15.16
C GLU A 77 4.01 -11.60 -15.06
N LEU A 78 3.10 -10.73 -15.50
CA LEU A 78 3.30 -9.29 -15.43
C LEU A 78 3.26 -8.78 -14.00
N LEU A 79 2.19 -9.09 -13.28
CA LEU A 79 1.87 -8.46 -11.99
C LEU A 79 2.59 -9.15 -10.82
N LYS A 80 2.69 -10.48 -10.83
CA LYS A 80 3.32 -11.23 -9.71
C LYS A 80 4.79 -11.55 -9.92
N GLN A 81 5.18 -11.83 -11.16
CA GLN A 81 6.57 -12.18 -11.47
C GLN A 81 7.40 -10.99 -11.98
N ASN A 82 6.74 -9.84 -12.21
CA ASN A 82 7.36 -8.64 -12.81
C ASN A 82 8.16 -8.99 -14.09
N ASN A 83 7.58 -9.83 -14.96
CA ASN A 83 8.21 -10.38 -16.14
C ASN A 83 7.42 -10.01 -17.41
N PRO A 84 7.54 -8.76 -17.90
CA PRO A 84 6.81 -8.30 -19.07
C PRO A 84 7.15 -9.09 -20.35
N GLN A 85 8.37 -9.62 -20.48
CA GLN A 85 8.77 -10.40 -21.65
C GLN A 85 7.99 -11.73 -21.73
N LYS A 86 7.71 -12.34 -20.58
CA LYS A 86 6.94 -13.59 -20.54
C LYS A 86 5.45 -13.32 -20.65
N ALA A 87 4.97 -12.19 -20.15
CA ALA A 87 3.60 -11.75 -20.39
C ALA A 87 3.34 -11.53 -21.89
N GLU A 88 4.24 -10.83 -22.58
CA GLU A 88 4.17 -10.64 -24.05
C GLU A 88 4.21 -11.99 -24.79
N TRP A 89 5.05 -12.93 -24.34
CA TRP A 89 5.11 -14.26 -24.95
C TRP A 89 3.78 -15.01 -24.84
N TYR A 90 3.03 -14.89 -23.73
CA TYR A 90 1.68 -15.45 -23.62
C TYR A 90 0.68 -14.73 -24.52
N LEU A 91 0.74 -13.40 -24.56
CA LEU A 91 -0.14 -12.59 -25.40
C LEU A 91 0.05 -12.89 -26.90
N GLU A 92 1.30 -13.09 -27.35
CA GLU A 92 1.62 -13.44 -28.74
C GLU A 92 1.03 -14.80 -29.19
N GLN A 93 0.66 -15.68 -28.25
CA GLN A 93 0.04 -16.97 -28.58
C GLN A 93 -1.46 -16.89 -28.78
N VAL A 94 -2.11 -15.78 -28.42
CA VAL A 94 -3.55 -15.60 -28.62
C VAL A 94 -3.86 -15.49 -30.10
N ASP A 95 -4.82 -16.31 -30.59
CA ASP A 95 -5.20 -16.35 -31.99
C ASP A 95 -5.90 -15.06 -32.44
N ASP A 96 -6.79 -14.50 -31.63
CA ASP A 96 -7.47 -13.24 -31.88
C ASP A 96 -7.08 -12.21 -30.81
N GLN A 97 -6.18 -11.31 -31.18
CA GLN A 97 -5.67 -10.25 -30.29
C GLN A 97 -6.48 -8.94 -30.40
N SER A 98 -7.62 -8.95 -31.10
CA SER A 98 -8.52 -7.80 -31.17
C SER A 98 -9.46 -7.70 -29.97
N GLU A 99 -9.54 -8.75 -29.16
CA GLU A 99 -10.34 -8.77 -27.94
C GLU A 99 -9.85 -7.73 -26.92
N PRO A 100 -10.75 -7.01 -26.23
CA PRO A 100 -10.39 -5.94 -25.29
C PRO A 100 -9.35 -6.35 -24.25
N GLU A 101 -9.46 -7.58 -23.71
CA GLU A 101 -8.54 -8.12 -22.71
C GLU A 101 -7.09 -8.21 -23.20
N CYS A 102 -6.90 -8.53 -24.50
CA CYS A 102 -5.58 -8.54 -25.10
C CYS A 102 -5.03 -7.13 -25.32
N VAL A 103 -5.90 -6.19 -25.66
CA VAL A 103 -5.55 -4.77 -25.80
C VAL A 103 -5.10 -4.21 -24.44
N TYR A 104 -5.85 -4.50 -23.39
CA TYR A 104 -5.53 -4.05 -22.03
C TYR A 104 -4.21 -4.65 -21.54
N LEU A 105 -4.03 -5.96 -21.64
CA LEU A 105 -2.77 -6.61 -21.25
C LEU A 105 -1.55 -6.05 -22.01
N ARG A 106 -1.70 -5.73 -23.29
CA ARG A 106 -0.63 -5.10 -24.06
C ARG A 106 -0.29 -3.71 -23.56
N ALA A 107 -1.29 -2.90 -23.22
CA ALA A 107 -1.09 -1.59 -22.63
C ALA A 107 -0.40 -1.71 -21.26
N GLU A 108 -0.85 -2.62 -20.39
CA GLU A 108 -0.24 -2.89 -19.10
C GLU A 108 1.24 -3.32 -19.22
N ILE A 109 1.59 -4.17 -20.19
CA ILE A 109 2.99 -4.54 -20.48
C ILE A 109 3.81 -3.29 -20.85
N MET A 110 3.29 -2.41 -21.70
CA MET A 110 3.98 -1.17 -22.07
C MET A 110 4.16 -0.25 -20.85
N LEU A 111 3.17 -0.16 -19.97
CA LEU A 111 3.24 0.65 -18.75
C LEU A 111 4.31 0.13 -17.78
N VAL A 112 4.39 -1.18 -17.56
CA VAL A 112 5.45 -1.82 -16.74
C VAL A 112 6.83 -1.57 -17.34
N GLU A 113 6.96 -1.54 -18.67
CA GLU A 113 8.20 -1.21 -19.36
C GLU A 113 8.52 0.31 -19.38
N ASN A 114 7.69 1.14 -18.70
CA ASN A 114 7.81 2.60 -18.64
C ASN A 114 7.65 3.30 -20.02
N LYS A 115 6.84 2.72 -20.91
CA LYS A 115 6.51 3.22 -22.25
C LYS A 115 5.10 3.85 -22.28
N LYS A 116 4.82 4.74 -21.32
CA LYS A 116 3.49 5.30 -21.12
C LYS A 116 2.93 6.06 -22.34
N ASP A 117 3.80 6.79 -23.08
CA ASP A 117 3.37 7.57 -24.26
C ASP A 117 3.00 6.62 -25.42
N GLU A 118 3.74 5.50 -25.57
CA GLU A 118 3.44 4.45 -26.58
C GLU A 118 2.14 3.71 -26.22
N ALA A 119 1.90 3.45 -24.93
CA ALA A 119 0.65 2.84 -24.47
C ALA A 119 -0.56 3.76 -24.76
N ASP A 120 -0.45 5.06 -24.48
CA ASP A 120 -1.51 6.02 -24.76
C ASP A 120 -1.82 6.13 -26.26
N GLU A 121 -0.78 6.21 -27.11
CA GLU A 121 -0.97 6.24 -28.56
C GLU A 121 -1.64 4.94 -29.06
N PHE A 122 -1.21 3.79 -28.57
CA PHE A 122 -1.81 2.50 -28.90
C PHE A 122 -3.29 2.43 -28.50
N LEU A 123 -3.63 2.81 -27.26
CA LEU A 123 -5.00 2.77 -26.76
C LEU A 123 -5.92 3.75 -27.53
N ARG A 124 -5.42 4.94 -27.89
CA ARG A 124 -6.19 5.89 -28.74
C ARG A 124 -6.47 5.34 -30.12
N GLN A 125 -5.54 4.59 -30.70
CA GLN A 125 -5.79 3.90 -31.96
C GLN A 125 -6.84 2.80 -31.81
N GLN A 126 -6.84 2.05 -30.69
CA GLN A 126 -7.87 1.04 -30.44
C GLN A 126 -9.26 1.66 -30.22
N LEU A 127 -9.33 2.83 -29.57
CA LEU A 127 -10.57 3.57 -29.37
C LEU A 127 -11.27 3.94 -30.69
N GLU A 128 -10.50 4.19 -31.76
CA GLU A 128 -11.07 4.48 -33.08
C GLU A 128 -11.85 3.29 -33.71
N TRP A 129 -11.59 2.08 -33.20
CA TRP A 129 -12.24 0.84 -33.68
C TRP A 129 -13.42 0.41 -32.82
N GLN A 130 -13.67 1.10 -31.67
CA GLN A 130 -14.79 0.79 -30.80
C GLN A 130 -16.11 1.30 -31.39
N ASP A 131 -17.15 0.49 -31.26
CA ASP A 131 -18.52 0.92 -31.59
C ASP A 131 -19.00 1.98 -30.58
N ASP A 132 -19.88 2.89 -31.03
CA ASP A 132 -20.42 3.99 -30.18
C ASP A 132 -21.01 3.46 -28.85
N ALA A 133 -21.59 2.24 -28.86
CA ALA A 133 -22.21 1.64 -27.66
C ALA A 133 -21.18 1.15 -26.61
N GLU A 134 -19.97 0.76 -27.04
CA GLU A 134 -18.92 0.22 -26.16
C GLU A 134 -17.83 1.27 -25.86
N ARG A 135 -17.94 2.42 -26.50
CA ARG A 135 -16.92 3.48 -26.42
C ARG A 135 -16.68 3.97 -24.99
N ASP A 136 -17.75 4.28 -24.26
CA ASP A 136 -17.64 4.78 -22.88
C ASP A 136 -17.05 3.71 -21.96
N ASN A 137 -17.46 2.44 -22.11
CA ASN A 137 -16.91 1.32 -21.35
C ASN A 137 -15.41 1.17 -21.59
N PHE A 138 -14.96 1.16 -22.85
CA PHE A 138 -13.55 1.09 -23.18
C PHE A 138 -12.75 2.25 -22.57
N VAL A 139 -13.28 3.47 -22.62
CA VAL A 139 -12.62 4.66 -22.05
C VAL A 139 -12.50 4.54 -20.53
N LEU A 140 -13.54 4.04 -19.85
CA LEU A 140 -13.54 3.82 -18.40
C LEU A 140 -12.52 2.75 -18.00
N ASP A 141 -12.50 1.61 -18.70
CA ASP A 141 -11.53 0.52 -18.46
C ASP A 141 -10.09 1.03 -18.62
N VAL A 142 -9.83 1.84 -19.65
CA VAL A 142 -8.50 2.44 -19.86
C VAL A 142 -8.16 3.44 -18.75
N ALA A 143 -9.12 4.24 -18.28
CA ALA A 143 -8.89 5.15 -17.16
C ALA A 143 -8.56 4.39 -15.88
N ASP A 144 -9.23 3.25 -15.63
CA ASP A 144 -8.94 2.37 -14.50
C ASP A 144 -7.54 1.75 -14.60
N ILE A 145 -7.14 1.28 -15.78
CA ILE A 145 -5.75 0.79 -16.00
C ILE A 145 -4.75 1.89 -15.61
N TYR A 146 -4.93 3.13 -16.06
CA TYR A 146 -4.01 4.21 -15.69
C TYR A 146 -4.01 4.51 -14.18
N LEU A 147 -5.15 4.35 -13.50
CA LEU A 147 -5.23 4.48 -12.04
C LEU A 147 -4.45 3.38 -11.32
N ASP A 148 -4.52 2.14 -11.80
CA ASP A 148 -3.82 1.00 -11.22
C ASP A 148 -2.28 1.13 -11.34
N TYR A 149 -1.82 1.92 -12.32
CA TYR A 149 -0.40 2.26 -12.50
C TYR A 149 -0.02 3.65 -11.95
N ASP A 150 -0.86 4.27 -11.10
CA ASP A 150 -0.62 5.59 -10.47
C ASP A 150 -0.39 6.73 -11.48
N LEU A 151 -0.98 6.61 -12.67
CA LEU A 151 -0.89 7.60 -13.75
C LEU A 151 -2.16 8.47 -13.80
N ILE A 152 -2.41 9.20 -12.71
CA ILE A 152 -3.66 9.92 -12.44
C ILE A 152 -4.01 10.96 -13.53
N ASP A 153 -3.00 11.64 -14.06
CA ASP A 153 -3.24 12.66 -15.12
C ASP A 153 -3.76 12.01 -16.41
N HIS A 154 -3.21 10.83 -16.79
CA HIS A 154 -3.71 10.06 -17.95
C HIS A 154 -5.13 9.55 -17.70
N ALA A 155 -5.39 8.98 -16.53
CA ALA A 155 -6.73 8.54 -16.15
C ALA A 155 -7.76 9.67 -16.28
N GLN A 156 -7.41 10.88 -15.83
CA GLN A 156 -8.28 12.04 -15.97
C GLN A 156 -8.49 12.46 -17.43
N GLU A 157 -7.46 12.44 -18.26
CA GLU A 157 -7.59 12.74 -19.68
C GLU A 157 -8.55 11.76 -20.36
N TRP A 158 -8.41 10.46 -20.08
CA TRP A 158 -9.31 9.44 -20.61
C TRP A 158 -10.74 9.62 -20.08
N LEU A 159 -10.93 9.79 -18.78
CA LEU A 159 -12.25 10.02 -18.20
C LEU A 159 -12.98 11.22 -18.83
N SER A 160 -12.23 12.24 -19.27
CA SER A 160 -12.81 13.44 -19.94
C SER A 160 -13.46 13.14 -21.29
N MET A 161 -13.25 11.95 -21.87
CA MET A 161 -13.82 11.52 -23.15
C MET A 161 -15.14 10.76 -23.02
N VAL A 162 -15.55 10.42 -21.78
CA VAL A 162 -16.82 9.73 -21.50
C VAL A 162 -18.00 10.69 -21.72
N GLU A 163 -19.04 10.23 -22.42
CA GLU A 163 -20.24 11.05 -22.70
C GLU A 163 -21.23 11.01 -21.53
N ASP A 164 -21.48 9.81 -20.94
CA ASP A 164 -22.40 9.66 -19.79
C ASP A 164 -21.69 9.90 -18.45
N THR A 165 -21.56 11.17 -18.08
CA THR A 165 -20.96 11.58 -16.80
C THR A 165 -21.82 11.29 -15.56
N GLN A 166 -23.03 10.73 -15.74
CA GLN A 166 -23.92 10.37 -14.62
C GLN A 166 -23.94 8.87 -14.35
N SER A 167 -23.26 8.07 -15.18
CA SER A 167 -23.17 6.63 -14.94
C SER A 167 -22.42 6.35 -13.62
N THR A 168 -22.78 5.23 -13.00
CA THR A 168 -22.14 4.77 -11.77
C THR A 168 -20.65 4.56 -11.97
N ASP A 169 -20.26 3.94 -13.08
CA ASP A 169 -18.87 3.63 -13.42
C ASP A 169 -18.05 4.91 -13.63
N TYR A 170 -18.62 5.92 -14.29
CA TYR A 170 -17.96 7.24 -14.37
C TYR A 170 -17.71 7.84 -12.99
N GLN A 171 -18.71 7.79 -12.09
CA GLN A 171 -18.58 8.36 -10.75
C GLN A 171 -17.56 7.59 -9.90
N GLU A 172 -17.47 6.28 -10.08
CA GLU A 172 -16.46 5.44 -9.41
C GLU A 172 -15.04 5.86 -9.83
N VAL A 173 -14.77 5.89 -11.14
CA VAL A 173 -13.47 6.32 -11.68
C VAL A 173 -13.12 7.75 -11.26
N LEU A 174 -14.11 8.67 -11.31
CA LEU A 174 -13.93 10.05 -10.84
C LEU A 174 -13.54 10.10 -9.35
N GLY A 175 -14.18 9.29 -8.52
CA GLY A 175 -13.85 9.18 -7.09
C GLY A 175 -12.43 8.67 -6.87
N ARG A 176 -12.00 7.63 -7.58
CA ARG A 176 -10.63 7.10 -7.54
C ARG A 176 -9.59 8.15 -8.00
N ILE A 177 -9.89 8.90 -9.06
CA ILE A 177 -9.04 10.03 -9.52
C ILE A 177 -8.92 11.11 -8.43
N ALA A 178 -10.02 11.47 -7.76
CA ALA A 178 -9.99 12.44 -6.67
C ALA A 178 -9.08 11.97 -5.52
N LEU A 179 -9.12 10.68 -5.17
CA LEU A 179 -8.21 10.10 -4.18
C LEU A 179 -6.75 10.19 -4.62
N GLY A 180 -6.44 9.79 -5.85
CA GLY A 180 -5.09 9.86 -6.41
C GLY A 180 -4.52 11.28 -6.47
N LYS A 181 -5.38 12.30 -6.62
CA LYS A 181 -5.01 13.72 -6.56
C LYS A 181 -4.85 14.29 -5.16
N GLY A 182 -5.20 13.52 -4.13
CA GLY A 182 -5.24 14.02 -2.76
C GLY A 182 -6.48 14.88 -2.43
N GLU A 183 -7.49 14.87 -3.29
CA GLU A 183 -8.79 15.55 -3.12
C GLU A 183 -9.74 14.66 -2.29
N TYR A 184 -9.28 14.22 -1.13
CA TYR A 184 -9.91 13.15 -0.33
C TYR A 184 -11.36 13.46 0.06
N GLN A 185 -11.68 14.74 0.33
CA GLN A 185 -13.05 15.16 0.66
C GLN A 185 -14.00 14.99 -0.52
N GLN A 186 -13.54 15.30 -1.74
CA GLN A 186 -14.32 15.09 -2.95
C GLN A 186 -14.55 13.60 -3.20
N GLY A 187 -13.52 12.77 -3.07
CA GLY A 187 -13.65 11.30 -3.16
C GLY A 187 -14.68 10.78 -2.15
N GLU A 188 -14.60 11.22 -0.89
CA GLU A 188 -15.56 10.85 0.14
C GLU A 188 -17.01 11.21 -0.22
N GLU A 189 -17.25 12.42 -0.78
CA GLU A 189 -18.59 12.85 -1.19
C GLU A 189 -19.15 11.98 -2.33
N ILE A 190 -18.28 11.58 -3.27
CA ILE A 190 -18.65 10.71 -4.39
C ILE A 190 -19.00 9.31 -3.86
N PHE A 191 -18.10 8.68 -3.11
CA PHE A 191 -18.33 7.32 -2.62
C PHE A 191 -19.49 7.24 -1.61
N LYS A 192 -19.76 8.29 -0.83
CA LYS A 192 -20.98 8.36 -0.01
C LYS A 192 -22.26 8.25 -0.84
N LYS A 193 -22.32 8.91 -1.99
CA LYS A 193 -23.49 8.79 -2.88
C LYS A 193 -23.59 7.39 -3.47
N LEU A 194 -22.46 6.82 -3.90
CA LEU A 194 -22.42 5.47 -4.46
C LEU A 194 -22.89 4.40 -3.45
N VAL A 195 -22.49 4.50 -2.18
CA VAL A 195 -23.00 3.58 -1.13
C VAL A 195 -24.46 3.86 -0.75
N GLU A 196 -24.96 5.10 -0.87
CA GLU A 196 -26.38 5.41 -0.69
C GLU A 196 -27.24 4.77 -1.79
N ASP A 197 -26.75 4.80 -3.05
CA ASP A 197 -27.42 4.22 -4.20
C ASP A 197 -27.32 2.69 -4.22
N ASN A 198 -26.19 2.12 -3.84
CA ASN A 198 -25.98 0.68 -3.75
C ASN A 198 -25.26 0.28 -2.44
N PRO A 199 -26.00 0.15 -1.32
CA PRO A 199 -25.42 -0.15 0.00
C PRO A 199 -24.82 -1.55 0.13
N PHE A 200 -25.04 -2.44 -0.83
CA PHE A 200 -24.50 -3.80 -0.82
C PHE A 200 -23.29 -4.00 -1.74
N ALA A 201 -22.77 -2.94 -2.35
CA ALA A 201 -21.53 -2.97 -3.10
C ALA A 201 -20.32 -2.75 -2.17
N SER A 202 -19.65 -3.83 -1.77
CA SER A 202 -18.47 -3.75 -0.89
C SER A 202 -17.35 -2.87 -1.45
N PRO A 203 -17.06 -2.81 -2.78
CA PRO A 203 -16.03 -1.93 -3.31
C PRO A 203 -16.25 -0.45 -2.98
N TYR A 204 -17.50 0.03 -2.99
CA TYR A 204 -17.78 1.44 -2.66
C TYR A 204 -17.54 1.76 -1.19
N TRP A 205 -17.82 0.82 -0.28
CA TRP A 205 -17.48 0.96 1.13
C TRP A 205 -15.98 0.97 1.35
N ASN A 206 -15.22 0.19 0.58
CA ASN A 206 -13.76 0.16 0.64
C ASN A 206 -13.17 1.51 0.21
N GLN A 207 -13.62 2.05 -0.92
CA GLN A 207 -13.15 3.34 -1.41
C GLN A 207 -13.58 4.50 -0.47
N LEU A 208 -14.76 4.39 0.14
CA LEU A 208 -15.20 5.34 1.18
C LEU A 208 -14.29 5.25 2.41
N ALA A 209 -13.97 4.05 2.87
CA ALA A 209 -13.05 3.83 3.99
C ALA A 209 -11.65 4.40 3.71
N SER A 210 -11.13 4.18 2.49
CA SER A 210 -9.85 4.71 2.04
C SER A 210 -9.85 6.25 2.00
N SER A 211 -10.93 6.86 1.47
CA SER A 211 -11.11 8.32 1.45
C SER A 211 -11.10 8.91 2.85
N GLN A 212 -11.80 8.29 3.79
CA GLN A 212 -11.89 8.70 5.18
C GLN A 212 -10.56 8.53 5.91
N PHE A 213 -9.83 7.43 5.66
CA PHE A 213 -8.51 7.19 6.20
C PHE A 213 -7.52 8.28 5.77
N LEU A 214 -7.46 8.57 4.48
CA LEU A 214 -6.60 9.60 3.89
C LEU A 214 -6.99 11.02 4.35
N SER A 215 -8.28 11.25 4.66
CA SER A 215 -8.77 12.47 5.30
C SER A 215 -8.49 12.51 6.81
N ASN A 216 -7.77 11.52 7.37
CA ASN A 216 -7.50 11.37 8.79
C ASN A 216 -8.77 11.18 9.67
N ARG A 217 -9.84 10.68 9.09
CA ARG A 217 -11.10 10.31 9.75
C ARG A 217 -11.10 8.82 10.09
N ILE A 218 -10.12 8.40 10.89
CA ILE A 218 -9.79 6.98 11.09
C ILE A 218 -10.98 6.17 11.64
N LYS A 219 -11.76 6.74 12.56
CA LYS A 219 -12.93 6.02 13.13
C LYS A 219 -14.01 5.77 12.08
N ASP A 220 -14.27 6.75 11.21
CA ASP A 220 -15.27 6.61 10.15
C ASP A 220 -14.80 5.60 9.10
N SER A 221 -13.50 5.58 8.81
CA SER A 221 -12.88 4.57 7.93
C SER A 221 -13.06 3.15 8.47
N ILE A 222 -12.86 2.95 9.78
CA ILE A 222 -13.09 1.67 10.44
C ILE A 222 -14.56 1.26 10.32
N GLU A 223 -15.50 2.18 10.56
CA GLU A 223 -16.93 1.92 10.43
C GLU A 223 -17.32 1.53 8.99
N SER A 224 -16.82 2.26 7.99
CA SER A 224 -17.04 1.93 6.57
C SER A 224 -16.47 0.57 6.21
N SER A 225 -15.29 0.23 6.71
CA SER A 225 -14.70 -1.12 6.53
C SER A 225 -15.53 -2.21 7.19
N GLU A 226 -16.20 -1.93 8.34
CA GLU A 226 -17.12 -2.88 9.00
C GLU A 226 -18.34 -3.18 8.14
N TYR A 227 -18.89 -2.19 7.43
CA TYR A 227 -19.97 -2.41 6.47
C TYR A 227 -19.51 -3.30 5.32
N SER A 228 -18.34 -3.06 4.74
CA SER A 228 -17.81 -3.93 3.70
C SER A 228 -17.58 -5.36 4.19
N ILE A 229 -16.97 -5.55 5.37
CA ILE A 229 -16.78 -6.89 5.99
C ILE A 229 -18.12 -7.58 6.29
N ALA A 230 -19.16 -6.84 6.63
CA ALA A 230 -20.49 -7.41 6.87
C ALA A 230 -21.14 -7.93 5.57
N ILE A 231 -20.85 -7.31 4.42
CA ILE A 231 -21.30 -7.74 3.10
C ILE A 231 -20.45 -8.93 2.63
N ASN A 232 -19.14 -8.79 2.65
CA ASN A 232 -18.17 -9.83 2.28
C ASN A 232 -17.16 -10.02 3.43
N PRO A 233 -17.29 -11.07 4.26
CA PRO A 233 -16.39 -11.31 5.39
C PRO A 233 -14.92 -11.55 5.01
N ASN A 234 -14.66 -11.90 3.76
CA ASN A 234 -13.32 -12.15 3.22
C ASN A 234 -12.86 -11.05 2.24
N ASP A 235 -13.49 -9.87 2.29
CA ASP A 235 -13.06 -8.73 1.52
C ASP A 235 -11.67 -8.24 2.02
N GLU A 236 -10.68 -8.42 1.18
CA GLU A 236 -9.27 -8.17 1.49
C GLU A 236 -9.00 -6.70 1.80
N GLU A 237 -9.52 -5.83 0.95
CA GLU A 237 -9.34 -4.39 1.08
C GLU A 237 -10.00 -3.88 2.37
N ALA A 238 -11.20 -4.37 2.68
CA ALA A 238 -11.89 -4.04 3.92
C ALA A 238 -11.13 -4.50 5.17
N LEU A 239 -10.58 -5.74 5.14
CA LEU A 239 -9.78 -6.26 6.25
C LEU A 239 -8.52 -5.43 6.45
N LEU A 240 -7.85 -5.05 5.36
CA LEU A 240 -6.64 -4.23 5.38
C LEU A 240 -6.95 -2.79 5.85
N ASN A 241 -7.99 -2.15 5.32
CA ASN A 241 -8.42 -0.82 5.73
C ASN A 241 -8.75 -0.77 7.23
N LYS A 242 -9.47 -1.76 7.74
CA LYS A 242 -9.78 -1.87 9.16
C LYS A 242 -8.54 -2.08 10.00
N ALA A 243 -7.64 -2.98 9.59
CA ALA A 243 -6.38 -3.22 10.28
C ALA A 243 -5.51 -1.96 10.35
N ASN A 244 -5.36 -1.25 9.23
CA ASN A 244 -4.65 0.03 9.15
C ASN A 244 -5.27 1.10 10.06
N GLY A 245 -6.61 1.17 10.09
CA GLY A 245 -7.34 2.06 10.99
C GLY A 245 -7.05 1.77 12.46
N MET A 246 -7.16 0.50 12.88
CA MET A 246 -6.86 0.06 14.25
C MET A 246 -5.39 0.31 14.62
N PHE A 247 -4.46 0.00 13.71
CA PHE A 247 -3.04 0.26 13.89
C PHE A 247 -2.77 1.76 14.10
N SER A 248 -3.38 2.63 13.31
CA SER A 248 -3.23 4.09 13.41
C SER A 248 -3.80 4.66 14.72
N LEU A 249 -4.77 3.98 15.33
CA LEU A 249 -5.29 4.33 16.65
C LEU A 249 -4.45 3.77 17.81
N GLY A 250 -3.42 2.96 17.51
CA GLY A 250 -2.60 2.26 18.52
C GLY A 250 -3.27 1.01 19.10
N GLU A 251 -4.37 0.56 18.49
CA GLU A 251 -5.12 -0.65 18.89
C GLU A 251 -4.47 -1.88 18.23
N TYR A 252 -3.22 -2.15 18.61
CA TYR A 252 -2.34 -3.11 17.91
C TYR A 252 -2.79 -4.57 18.01
N GLU A 253 -3.44 -5.00 19.10
CA GLU A 253 -3.95 -6.38 19.23
C GLU A 253 -5.15 -6.61 18.30
N GLU A 254 -6.02 -5.61 18.16
CA GLU A 254 -7.12 -5.63 17.20
C GLU A 254 -6.59 -5.59 15.75
N ALA A 255 -5.62 -4.70 15.46
CA ALA A 255 -4.97 -4.65 14.16
C ALA A 255 -4.34 -6.00 13.79
N LEU A 256 -3.62 -6.64 14.72
CA LEU A 256 -3.03 -7.97 14.54
C LEU A 256 -4.07 -9.03 14.14
N THR A 257 -5.27 -8.94 14.73
CA THR A 257 -6.37 -9.85 14.38
C THR A 257 -6.78 -9.72 12.92
N TYR A 258 -6.94 -8.49 12.43
CA TYR A 258 -7.37 -8.24 11.04
C TYR A 258 -6.24 -8.45 10.04
N TYR A 259 -5.00 -8.10 10.34
CA TYR A 259 -3.85 -8.45 9.50
C TYR A 259 -3.67 -9.98 9.40
N THR A 260 -3.94 -10.72 10.49
CA THR A 260 -3.89 -12.19 10.45
C THR A 260 -5.01 -12.76 9.55
N ARG A 261 -6.22 -12.17 9.56
CA ARG A 261 -7.30 -12.57 8.65
C ARG A 261 -6.92 -12.29 7.20
N PHE A 262 -6.39 -11.10 6.90
CA PHE A 262 -5.86 -10.74 5.59
C PHE A 262 -4.78 -11.71 5.13
N ASN A 263 -3.76 -12.00 5.96
CA ASN A 263 -2.68 -12.93 5.64
C ASN A 263 -3.16 -14.37 5.38
N ASN A 264 -4.27 -14.79 5.96
CA ASN A 264 -4.85 -16.11 5.70
C ASN A 264 -5.49 -16.22 4.32
N LEU A 265 -5.90 -15.12 3.71
CA LEU A 265 -6.39 -15.06 2.33
C LEU A 265 -5.23 -15.06 1.33
N HIS A 266 -4.08 -14.47 1.70
CA HIS A 266 -2.88 -14.32 0.85
C HIS A 266 -1.69 -15.08 1.39
N LYS A 267 -1.77 -16.40 1.44
CA LYS A 267 -0.69 -17.26 2.02
C LYS A 267 0.61 -17.27 1.21
N ASP A 268 0.54 -16.87 -0.04
CA ASP A 268 1.67 -16.88 -0.98
C ASP A 268 2.24 -15.46 -1.23
N ASP A 269 1.78 -14.46 -0.45
CA ASP A 269 2.23 -13.07 -0.54
C ASP A 269 2.88 -12.64 0.79
N GLU A 270 3.99 -11.95 0.71
CA GLU A 270 4.76 -11.51 1.89
C GLU A 270 4.11 -10.37 2.68
N THR A 271 3.16 -9.64 2.08
CA THR A 271 2.60 -8.39 2.63
C THR A 271 1.94 -8.60 4.00
N GLY A 272 1.13 -9.64 4.14
CA GLY A 272 0.47 -9.95 5.41
C GLY A 272 1.45 -10.29 6.52
N GLU A 273 2.52 -11.02 6.22
CA GLU A 273 3.57 -11.35 7.18
C GLU A 273 4.36 -10.10 7.61
N ILE A 274 4.58 -9.14 6.71
CA ILE A 274 5.22 -7.85 7.02
C ILE A 274 4.36 -7.07 8.02
N PHE A 275 3.06 -6.88 7.75
CA PHE A 275 2.16 -6.12 8.62
C PHE A 275 2.01 -6.75 10.01
N ILE A 276 1.95 -8.09 10.08
CA ILE A 276 1.96 -8.81 11.35
C ILE A 276 3.28 -8.55 12.10
N GLY A 277 4.41 -8.63 11.41
CA GLY A 277 5.74 -8.37 11.99
C GLY A 277 5.84 -6.96 12.58
N ILE A 278 5.45 -5.93 11.82
CA ILE A 278 5.43 -4.52 12.26
C ILE A 278 4.51 -4.34 13.47
N THR A 279 3.33 -4.95 13.42
CA THR A 279 2.36 -4.87 14.53
C THR A 279 2.90 -5.52 15.80
N LEU A 280 3.57 -6.66 15.70
CA LEU A 280 4.19 -7.34 16.82
C LEU A 280 5.37 -6.54 17.43
N ILE A 281 6.12 -5.81 16.60
CA ILE A 281 7.16 -4.88 17.10
C ILE A 281 6.52 -3.79 17.97
N ASN A 282 5.38 -3.22 17.51
CA ASN A 282 4.67 -2.20 18.28
C ASN A 282 4.02 -2.74 19.56
N LEU A 283 3.73 -4.04 19.61
CA LEU A 283 3.29 -4.75 20.81
C LEU A 283 4.45 -5.14 21.75
N ASP A 284 5.67 -4.70 21.48
CA ASP A 284 6.90 -5.11 22.21
C ASP A 284 7.13 -6.64 22.23
N ARG A 285 6.80 -7.30 21.09
CA ARG A 285 6.95 -8.76 20.87
C ARG A 285 7.97 -9.05 19.75
N PRO A 286 9.21 -8.53 19.82
CA PRO A 286 10.18 -8.58 18.71
C PRO A 286 10.62 -9.99 18.33
N ALA A 287 10.58 -10.95 19.26
CA ALA A 287 10.94 -12.35 18.97
C ALA A 287 9.89 -13.05 18.08
N GLU A 288 8.61 -12.73 18.24
CA GLU A 288 7.54 -13.23 17.39
C GLU A 288 7.55 -12.49 16.04
N ALA A 289 7.74 -11.17 16.05
CA ALA A 289 7.88 -10.38 14.84
C ALA A 289 8.96 -10.94 13.91
N LEU A 290 10.11 -11.33 14.46
CA LEU A 290 11.22 -11.89 13.69
C LEU A 290 10.84 -13.17 12.93
N GLN A 291 9.94 -14.01 13.49
CA GLN A 291 9.47 -15.22 12.80
C GLN A 291 8.63 -14.87 11.56
N HIS A 292 7.74 -13.90 11.69
CA HIS A 292 6.90 -13.44 10.58
C HIS A 292 7.73 -12.72 9.50
N LEU A 293 8.66 -11.85 9.89
CA LEU A 293 9.54 -11.16 8.96
C LEU A 293 10.50 -12.10 8.22
N GLN A 294 10.98 -13.16 8.87
CA GLN A 294 11.76 -14.21 8.21
C GLN A 294 10.93 -14.97 7.19
N LYS A 295 9.67 -15.27 7.50
CA LYS A 295 8.74 -15.89 6.55
C LYS A 295 8.47 -14.95 5.38
N ALA A 296 8.27 -13.64 5.61
CA ALA A 296 8.17 -12.65 4.55
C ALA A 296 9.41 -12.63 3.64
N GLU A 297 10.63 -12.68 4.22
CA GLU A 297 11.88 -12.77 3.44
C GLU A 297 11.95 -14.04 2.57
N GLU A 298 11.45 -15.19 3.07
CA GLU A 298 11.40 -16.45 2.31
C GLU A 298 10.38 -16.42 1.17
N MET A 299 9.28 -15.67 1.32
CA MET A 299 8.21 -15.54 0.33
C MET A 299 8.53 -14.51 -0.74
N ALA A 300 9.26 -13.46 -0.38
CA ALA A 300 9.55 -12.34 -1.27
C ALA A 300 10.34 -12.79 -2.51
N VAL A 301 9.82 -12.42 -3.70
CA VAL A 301 10.51 -12.68 -4.96
C VAL A 301 11.81 -11.87 -5.08
N PRO A 302 12.83 -12.38 -5.80
CA PRO A 302 14.05 -11.62 -6.03
C PRO A 302 13.74 -10.26 -6.67
N ARG A 303 14.25 -9.18 -6.06
CA ARG A 303 13.99 -7.77 -6.42
C ARG A 303 12.59 -7.24 -6.05
N SER A 304 11.84 -7.93 -5.18
CA SER A 304 10.63 -7.33 -4.60
C SER A 304 10.95 -5.97 -4.00
N ILE A 305 10.07 -5.00 -4.20
CA ILE A 305 10.16 -3.67 -3.59
C ILE A 305 10.07 -3.77 -2.05
N ASN A 306 9.38 -4.78 -1.55
CA ASN A 306 9.15 -5.03 -0.13
C ASN A 306 10.42 -5.49 0.60
N LEU A 307 11.47 -5.97 -0.10
CA LEU A 307 12.71 -6.44 0.52
C LEU A 307 13.40 -5.39 1.39
N VAL A 308 13.34 -4.12 1.01
CA VAL A 308 13.91 -3.03 1.82
C VAL A 308 13.20 -2.94 3.16
N GLU A 309 11.88 -2.93 3.15
CA GLU A 309 11.04 -2.86 4.35
C GLU A 309 11.22 -4.10 5.23
N ILE A 310 11.16 -5.30 4.64
CA ILE A 310 11.42 -6.56 5.36
C ILE A 310 12.77 -6.51 6.09
N TYR A 311 13.83 -6.06 5.42
CA TYR A 311 15.16 -5.98 6.02
C TYR A 311 15.24 -4.89 7.09
N GLN A 312 14.59 -3.74 6.92
CA GLN A 312 14.54 -2.68 7.93
C GLN A 312 13.81 -3.15 9.19
N GLU A 313 12.63 -3.73 9.05
CA GLU A 313 11.83 -4.21 10.17
C GLU A 313 12.50 -5.39 10.89
N THR A 314 13.13 -6.30 10.12
CA THR A 314 13.96 -7.36 10.70
C THR A 314 15.13 -6.80 11.51
N ALA A 315 15.81 -5.79 10.98
CA ALA A 315 16.91 -5.13 11.70
C ALA A 315 16.41 -4.44 12.98
N PHE A 316 15.23 -3.82 12.93
CA PHE A 316 14.62 -3.19 14.10
C PHE A 316 14.26 -4.22 15.17
N ALA A 317 13.61 -5.33 14.79
CA ALA A 317 13.32 -6.43 15.72
C ALA A 317 14.58 -7.02 16.36
N LEU A 318 15.65 -7.21 15.57
CA LEU A 318 16.94 -7.68 16.05
C LEU A 318 17.62 -6.69 17.01
N SER A 319 17.52 -5.38 16.73
CA SER A 319 18.00 -4.32 17.61
C SER A 319 17.31 -4.37 18.99
N ARG A 320 16.00 -4.50 19.01
CA ARG A 320 15.20 -4.64 20.22
C ARG A 320 15.59 -5.91 21.03
N LEU A 321 16.06 -6.96 20.36
CA LEU A 321 16.57 -8.17 21.01
C LEU A 321 18.05 -8.04 21.44
N GLY A 322 18.70 -6.90 21.24
CA GLY A 322 20.12 -6.67 21.54
C GLY A 322 21.09 -7.37 20.58
N ARG A 323 20.59 -7.89 19.44
CA ARG A 323 21.39 -8.58 18.41
C ARG A 323 21.95 -7.58 17.39
N VAL A 324 22.82 -6.69 17.88
CA VAL A 324 23.30 -5.51 17.12
C VAL A 324 24.00 -5.88 15.82
N ASP A 325 24.90 -6.87 15.85
CA ASP A 325 25.67 -7.26 14.66
C ASP A 325 24.75 -7.83 13.57
N ASP A 326 23.77 -8.65 13.96
CA ASP A 326 22.77 -9.19 13.05
C ASP A 326 21.88 -8.07 12.47
N ALA A 327 21.44 -7.13 13.30
CA ALA A 327 20.67 -5.97 12.89
C ALA A 327 21.41 -5.15 11.82
N LEU A 328 22.68 -4.85 12.06
CA LEU A 328 23.53 -4.13 11.08
C LEU A 328 23.71 -4.93 9.78
N ALA A 329 23.81 -6.25 9.85
CA ALA A 329 23.90 -7.10 8.67
C ALA A 329 22.63 -7.00 7.81
N TYR A 330 21.44 -6.95 8.43
CA TYR A 330 20.18 -6.74 7.71
C TYR A 330 20.05 -5.34 7.11
N VAL A 331 20.49 -4.29 7.78
CA VAL A 331 20.57 -2.95 7.16
C VAL A 331 21.51 -2.97 5.95
N ASN A 332 22.60 -3.70 5.99
CA ASN A 332 23.49 -3.86 4.83
C ASN A 332 22.82 -4.63 3.69
N LYS A 333 21.97 -5.63 3.97
CA LYS A 333 21.13 -6.27 2.94
C LYS A 333 20.18 -5.25 2.30
N ALA A 334 19.51 -4.40 3.09
CA ALA A 334 18.64 -3.34 2.57
C ALA A 334 19.39 -2.39 1.64
N ILE A 335 20.58 -1.93 2.01
CA ILE A 335 21.44 -1.09 1.15
C ILE A 335 21.80 -1.82 -0.14
N ALA A 336 22.14 -3.10 -0.06
CA ALA A 336 22.55 -3.91 -1.21
C ALA A 336 21.46 -4.15 -2.25
N THR A 337 20.16 -3.96 -1.92
CA THR A 337 19.07 -4.02 -2.89
C THR A 337 19.15 -2.88 -3.92
N GLY A 338 19.72 -1.73 -3.54
CA GLY A 338 19.77 -0.52 -4.35
C GLY A 338 18.45 0.23 -4.47
N ASN A 339 17.37 -0.27 -3.85
CA ASN A 339 16.03 0.34 -3.91
C ASN A 339 15.77 1.30 -2.73
N GLY A 340 16.55 1.21 -1.65
CA GLY A 340 16.39 2.04 -0.46
C GLY A 340 17.21 3.33 -0.52
N ASN A 341 16.82 4.31 0.31
CA ASN A 341 17.61 5.51 0.54
C ASN A 341 18.83 5.18 1.42
N GLU A 342 20.02 5.13 0.83
CA GLU A 342 21.26 4.76 1.52
C GLU A 342 21.59 5.69 2.71
N ASP A 343 21.29 6.98 2.59
CA ASP A 343 21.52 7.95 3.67
C ASP A 343 20.64 7.64 4.88
N GLU A 344 19.34 7.35 4.67
CA GLU A 344 18.40 6.97 5.74
C GLU A 344 18.77 5.64 6.38
N LEU A 345 19.16 4.64 5.57
CA LEU A 345 19.63 3.35 6.07
C LEU A 345 20.92 3.49 6.88
N THR A 346 21.81 4.41 6.51
CA THR A 346 23.02 4.72 7.28
C THR A 346 22.68 5.43 8.60
N VAL A 347 21.70 6.34 8.61
CA VAL A 347 21.17 6.91 9.86
C VAL A 347 20.55 5.82 10.74
N PHE A 348 19.85 4.86 10.16
CA PHE A 348 19.26 3.75 10.90
C PHE A 348 20.32 2.84 11.57
N LYS A 349 21.49 2.60 10.94
CA LYS A 349 22.63 1.96 11.65
C LYS A 349 23.05 2.76 12.89
N GLY A 350 23.09 4.07 12.77
CA GLY A 350 23.36 4.96 13.92
C GLY A 350 22.31 4.83 15.01
N HIS A 351 21.02 4.75 14.63
CA HIS A 351 19.91 4.56 15.56
C HIS A 351 20.05 3.24 16.35
N ILE A 352 20.29 2.13 15.65
CA ILE A 352 20.54 0.80 16.25
C ILE A 352 21.68 0.87 17.28
N GLN A 353 22.77 1.56 16.97
CA GLN A 353 23.88 1.70 17.90
C GLN A 353 23.51 2.56 19.13
N LEU A 354 22.72 3.63 18.96
CA LEU A 354 22.25 4.44 20.11
C LEU A 354 21.33 3.64 21.02
N GLU A 355 20.35 2.95 20.45
CA GLU A 355 19.39 2.11 21.18
C GLU A 355 20.10 1.05 22.02
N ASN A 356 21.21 0.53 21.53
CA ASN A 356 22.02 -0.49 22.22
C ASN A 356 23.21 0.09 23.02
N GLY A 357 23.18 1.39 23.34
CA GLY A 357 24.13 2.02 24.25
C GLY A 357 25.53 2.29 23.68
N ASN A 358 25.68 2.36 22.35
CA ASN A 358 26.95 2.58 21.67
C ASN A 358 27.05 3.97 20.99
N PRO A 359 27.01 5.09 21.72
CA PRO A 359 26.89 6.43 21.13
C PRO A 359 28.10 6.83 20.25
N LEU A 360 29.29 6.31 20.51
CA LEU A 360 30.47 6.60 19.68
C LEU A 360 30.39 5.92 18.31
N ALA A 361 29.88 4.68 18.26
CA ALA A 361 29.61 3.98 17.00
C ALA A 361 28.50 4.67 16.20
N ALA A 362 27.42 5.06 16.90
CA ALA A 362 26.32 5.83 16.30
C ALA A 362 26.80 7.13 15.65
N GLN A 363 27.67 7.88 16.35
CA GLN A 363 28.23 9.12 15.83
C GLN A 363 28.99 8.91 14.51
N ASN A 364 29.71 7.80 14.35
CA ASN A 364 30.42 7.50 13.12
C ASN A 364 29.47 7.32 11.94
N TYR A 365 28.38 6.55 12.12
CA TYR A 365 27.35 6.36 11.08
C TYR A 365 26.62 7.66 10.76
N PHE A 366 26.30 8.49 11.74
CA PHE A 366 25.68 9.81 11.52
C PHE A 366 26.58 10.75 10.74
N LEU A 367 27.87 10.76 11.04
CA LEU A 367 28.84 11.55 10.28
C LEU A 367 29.02 11.04 8.85
N GLU A 368 28.98 9.73 8.66
CA GLU A 368 29.01 9.09 7.34
C GLU A 368 27.79 9.52 6.51
N ALA A 369 26.57 9.37 7.04
CA ALA A 369 25.34 9.78 6.38
C ALA A 369 25.36 11.26 5.95
N VAL A 370 25.78 12.17 6.84
CA VAL A 370 25.87 13.61 6.52
C VAL A 370 26.90 13.92 5.44
N ARG A 371 28.04 13.18 5.40
CA ARG A 371 29.10 13.43 4.40
C ARG A 371 28.71 13.00 2.99
N HIS A 372 27.90 11.95 2.87
CA HIS A 372 27.53 11.37 1.58
C HIS A 372 26.21 11.94 1.03
N SER A 373 25.41 12.57 1.89
CA SER A 373 24.09 13.04 1.53
C SER A 373 24.08 14.21 0.56
N LYS A 374 23.17 14.11 -0.41
CA LYS A 374 22.79 15.23 -1.30
C LYS A 374 21.78 16.18 -0.62
N SER A 375 21.10 15.75 0.44
CA SER A 375 20.09 16.50 1.19
C SER A 375 20.41 16.53 2.68
N ALA A 376 21.51 17.23 3.04
CA ALA A 376 21.99 17.34 4.41
C ALA A 376 20.91 17.75 5.45
N PRO A 377 19.95 18.66 5.17
CA PRO A 377 18.88 18.98 6.11
C PRO A 377 17.99 17.78 6.46
N ASN A 378 17.59 16.97 5.49
CA ASN A 378 16.73 15.79 5.73
C ASN A 378 17.46 14.74 6.58
N VAL A 379 18.71 14.44 6.23
CA VAL A 379 19.54 13.51 7.02
C VAL A 379 19.75 14.03 8.44
N TYR A 380 20.05 15.31 8.58
CA TYR A 380 20.24 15.92 9.90
C TYR A 380 18.95 15.88 10.74
N PHE A 381 17.81 16.07 10.10
CA PHE A 381 16.49 15.91 10.71
C PHE A 381 16.27 14.47 11.23
N ARG A 382 16.53 13.46 10.38
CA ARG A 382 16.41 12.04 10.77
C ARG A 382 17.35 11.69 11.93
N ILE A 383 18.56 12.21 11.94
CA ILE A 383 19.51 12.04 13.05
C ILE A 383 18.95 12.68 14.34
N ALA A 384 18.38 13.88 14.23
CA ALA A 384 17.79 14.56 15.40
C ALA A 384 16.63 13.78 16.00
N ILE A 385 15.76 13.19 15.17
CA ILE A 385 14.71 12.26 15.60
C ILE A 385 15.33 11.04 16.29
N SER A 386 16.29 10.36 15.67
CA SER A 386 16.96 9.21 16.26
C SER A 386 17.54 9.50 17.64
N VAL A 387 18.16 10.67 17.79
CA VAL A 387 18.73 11.12 19.07
C VAL A 387 17.63 11.43 20.11
N TYR A 388 16.49 11.96 19.64
CA TYR A 388 15.31 12.22 20.49
C TYR A 388 14.70 10.90 20.99
N ASP A 389 14.43 9.95 20.10
CA ASP A 389 13.80 8.66 20.41
C ASP A 389 14.63 7.85 21.41
N ASN A 390 15.95 7.99 21.36
CA ASN A 390 16.86 7.36 22.32
C ASN A 390 17.06 8.16 23.62
N GLY A 391 16.22 9.19 23.88
CA GLY A 391 16.18 9.91 25.15
C GLY A 391 17.26 10.98 25.35
N TYR A 392 18.06 11.29 24.35
CA TYR A 392 19.10 12.34 24.45
C TYR A 392 18.53 13.74 24.23
N MET A 393 17.52 14.12 25.04
CA MET A 393 16.71 15.32 24.87
C MET A 393 17.50 16.62 24.70
N GLN A 394 18.57 16.82 25.51
CA GLN A 394 19.40 18.03 25.42
C GLN A 394 20.19 18.10 24.10
N LEU A 395 20.60 16.95 23.57
CA LEU A 395 21.31 16.89 22.29
C LEU A 395 20.33 17.08 21.13
N ALA A 396 19.20 16.41 21.17
CA ALA A 396 18.11 16.56 20.18
C ALA A 396 17.65 18.02 20.07
N TYR A 397 17.40 18.69 21.20
CA TYR A 397 17.09 20.13 21.24
C TYR A 397 18.13 20.98 20.49
N ARG A 398 19.44 20.76 20.74
CA ARG A 398 20.50 21.50 20.05
C ARG A 398 20.53 21.20 18.55
N MET A 399 20.27 19.95 18.18
CA MET A 399 20.22 19.53 16.78
C MET A 399 19.06 20.18 16.04
N PHE A 400 17.85 20.11 16.57
CA PHE A 400 16.68 20.79 15.98
C PHE A 400 16.90 22.29 15.89
N HIS A 401 17.48 22.91 16.92
CA HIS A 401 17.79 24.34 16.90
C HIS A 401 18.77 24.72 15.77
N THR A 402 19.79 23.89 15.53
CA THR A 402 20.75 24.08 14.43
C THR A 402 20.07 23.85 13.07
N LEU A 403 19.22 22.81 12.97
CA LEU A 403 18.47 22.50 11.76
C LEU A 403 17.62 23.69 11.31
N PHE A 404 16.83 24.27 12.22
CA PHE A 404 15.95 25.39 11.90
C PHE A 404 16.67 26.71 11.55
N GLN A 405 17.99 26.78 11.76
CA GLN A 405 18.81 27.88 11.26
C GLN A 405 19.27 27.69 9.81
N SER A 406 19.21 26.45 9.28
CA SER A 406 19.76 26.07 7.99
C SER A 406 18.73 25.63 6.96
N VAL A 407 17.48 25.38 7.40
CA VAL A 407 16.40 24.94 6.49
C VAL A 407 15.70 26.11 5.81
N PRO A 408 15.08 25.89 4.62
CA PRO A 408 14.30 26.92 3.94
C PRO A 408 13.05 27.34 4.74
N ALA A 409 12.47 28.48 4.41
CA ALA A 409 11.34 29.07 5.14
C ALA A 409 10.05 28.25 5.05
N ASP A 410 9.91 27.41 4.06
CA ASP A 410 8.79 26.49 3.83
C ASP A 410 8.97 25.12 4.49
N TRP A 411 10.05 24.91 5.22
CA TRP A 411 10.26 23.69 5.99
C TRP A 411 9.18 23.49 7.07
N LYS A 412 8.58 22.31 7.14
CA LYS A 412 7.41 22.03 7.98
C LYS A 412 7.66 21.04 9.12
N ASP A 413 8.73 20.23 9.05
CA ASP A 413 8.92 19.06 9.90
C ASP A 413 9.76 19.32 11.13
N GLY A 414 9.53 18.51 12.19
CA GLY A 414 10.35 18.50 13.41
C GLY A 414 9.97 19.52 14.46
N TYR A 415 9.01 20.42 14.19
CA TYR A 415 8.55 21.39 15.18
C TYR A 415 7.85 20.72 16.37
N SER A 416 7.14 19.61 16.13
CA SER A 416 6.52 18.80 17.19
C SER A 416 7.55 18.20 18.12
N HIS A 417 8.60 17.56 17.58
CA HIS A 417 9.70 17.00 18.37
C HIS A 417 10.45 18.07 19.15
N MET A 418 10.73 19.22 18.51
CA MET A 418 11.36 20.34 19.19
C MET A 418 10.50 20.89 20.34
N SER A 419 9.18 20.96 20.14
CA SER A 419 8.22 21.33 21.18
C SER A 419 8.35 20.38 22.39
N LEU A 420 8.37 19.05 22.16
CA LEU A 420 8.55 18.08 23.24
C LEU A 420 9.93 18.20 23.91
N CYS A 421 11.00 18.41 23.15
CA CYS A 421 12.32 18.70 23.75
C CYS A 421 12.26 19.91 24.69
N CYS A 422 11.61 21.00 24.28
CA CYS A 422 11.45 22.19 25.12
C CYS A 422 10.62 21.91 26.39
N LYS A 423 9.53 21.12 26.25
CA LYS A 423 8.70 20.68 27.37
C LYS A 423 9.52 19.87 28.39
N HIS A 424 10.27 18.87 27.94
CA HIS A 424 11.15 18.05 28.80
C HIS A 424 12.27 18.86 29.48
N LEU A 425 12.76 19.89 28.82
CA LEU A 425 13.83 20.74 29.32
C LEU A 425 13.28 21.94 30.17
N ASN A 426 11.97 22.00 30.44
CA ASN A 426 11.30 23.06 31.15
C ASN A 426 11.48 24.47 30.54
N LYS A 427 11.54 24.56 29.22
CA LYS A 427 11.69 25.79 28.44
C LYS A 427 10.30 26.25 27.94
N GLU A 428 9.47 26.74 28.82
CA GLU A 428 8.05 26.96 28.58
C GLU A 428 7.73 27.91 27.42
N SER A 429 8.45 29.03 27.31
CA SER A 429 8.25 30.00 26.21
C SER A 429 8.59 29.43 24.85
N GLU A 430 9.67 28.64 24.76
CA GLU A 430 10.07 27.97 23.54
C GLU A 430 9.10 26.82 23.20
N PHE A 431 8.64 26.06 24.22
CA PHE A 431 7.61 25.04 24.04
C PHE A 431 6.38 25.61 23.34
N LEU A 432 5.81 26.70 23.83
CA LEU A 432 4.63 27.33 23.25
C LEU A 432 4.89 27.87 21.84
N TYR A 433 6.08 28.42 21.60
CA TYR A 433 6.48 28.87 20.24
C TYR A 433 6.53 27.73 19.24
N PHE A 434 7.21 26.63 19.58
CA PHE A 434 7.34 25.48 18.67
C PHE A 434 6.05 24.67 18.56
N LEU A 435 5.25 24.57 19.61
CA LEU A 435 3.90 23.99 19.56
C LEU A 435 3.02 24.73 18.54
N ARG A 436 3.02 26.06 18.59
CA ARG A 436 2.28 26.85 17.63
C ARG A 436 2.75 26.60 16.20
N LYS A 437 4.06 26.57 15.99
CA LYS A 437 4.66 26.28 14.69
C LYS A 437 4.28 24.88 14.18
N ALA A 438 4.30 23.87 15.05
CA ALA A 438 3.89 22.51 14.68
C ALA A 438 2.43 22.48 14.22
N CYS A 439 1.52 23.11 14.98
CA CYS A 439 0.09 23.17 14.65
C CYS A 439 -0.20 23.93 13.34
N GLU A 440 0.56 25.00 13.06
CA GLU A 440 0.36 25.84 11.88
C GLU A 440 0.98 25.23 10.60
N LEU A 441 2.13 24.56 10.70
CA LEU A 441 2.92 24.14 9.55
C LEU A 441 2.72 22.68 9.18
N ASN A 442 2.56 21.80 10.18
CA ASN A 442 2.33 20.37 9.98
C ASN A 442 1.39 19.80 11.05
N PRO A 443 0.06 20.06 10.93
CA PRO A 443 -0.93 19.57 11.90
C PRO A 443 -0.94 18.04 12.02
N MET A 444 -0.63 17.31 10.92
CA MET A 444 -0.57 15.86 10.92
C MET A 444 0.57 15.32 11.79
N GLU A 445 1.79 15.86 11.63
CA GLU A 445 2.91 15.53 12.53
C GLU A 445 2.57 15.91 13.98
N ALA A 446 1.94 17.07 14.20
CA ALA A 446 1.51 17.50 15.51
C ALA A 446 0.53 16.52 16.15
N LYS A 447 -0.42 15.96 15.38
CA LYS A 447 -1.34 14.94 15.87
C LYS A 447 -0.61 13.65 16.26
N THR A 448 0.26 13.18 15.40
CA THR A 448 1.02 11.93 15.61
C THR A 448 1.94 12.03 16.83
N ILE A 449 2.69 13.12 16.95
CA ILE A 449 3.76 13.26 17.96
C ILE A 449 3.24 13.84 19.28
N LEU A 450 2.24 14.71 19.23
CA LEU A 450 1.74 15.42 20.41
C LEU A 450 0.37 14.93 20.87
N GLY A 451 -0.34 14.14 20.08
CA GLY A 451 -1.74 13.78 20.32
C GLY A 451 -2.02 13.18 21.69
N GLU A 452 -1.11 12.38 22.25
CA GLU A 452 -1.24 11.79 23.58
C GLU A 452 -1.30 12.82 24.74
N TYR A 453 -0.83 14.05 24.51
CA TYR A 453 -0.86 15.15 25.49
C TYR A 453 -2.15 15.96 25.44
N PHE A 454 -3.08 15.63 24.53
CA PHE A 454 -4.31 16.37 24.26
C PHE A 454 -5.54 15.45 24.26
N PRO A 455 -6.76 16.00 24.43
CA PRO A 455 -7.99 15.23 24.26
C PRO A 455 -8.05 14.55 22.88
N LYS A 456 -8.47 13.29 22.83
CA LYS A 456 -8.47 12.47 21.61
C LYS A 456 -9.21 13.10 20.41
N ASP A 457 -10.27 13.88 20.71
CA ASP A 457 -11.12 14.51 19.70
C ASP A 457 -10.76 15.98 19.43
N LEU A 458 -9.62 16.45 19.97
CA LEU A 458 -9.18 17.82 19.75
C LEU A 458 -8.38 17.91 18.46
N ASP A 459 -8.80 18.84 17.60
CA ASP A 459 -8.10 19.15 16.36
C ASP A 459 -6.67 19.65 16.65
N PRO A 460 -5.64 19.12 15.96
CA PRO A 460 -4.25 19.54 16.13
C PRO A 460 -4.02 21.05 16.00
N GLU A 461 -4.73 21.71 15.10
CA GLU A 461 -4.68 23.19 14.96
C GLU A 461 -5.11 23.93 16.24
N SER A 462 -5.88 23.26 17.08
CA SER A 462 -6.38 23.81 18.34
C SER A 462 -5.46 23.54 19.54
N TYR A 463 -4.41 22.74 19.45
CA TYR A 463 -3.55 22.35 20.57
C TYR A 463 -2.92 23.56 21.27
N TYR A 464 -2.41 24.52 20.49
CA TYR A 464 -1.84 25.76 21.06
C TYR A 464 -2.88 26.54 21.87
N ASN A 465 -4.08 26.73 21.34
CA ASN A 465 -5.16 27.44 21.99
C ASN A 465 -5.65 26.71 23.23
N TYR A 466 -5.69 25.40 23.22
CA TYR A 466 -6.08 24.58 24.39
C TYR A 466 -5.12 24.77 25.56
N ILE A 467 -3.81 24.68 25.33
CA ILE A 467 -2.79 24.85 26.37
C ILE A 467 -2.81 26.27 26.93
N THR A 468 -2.98 27.30 26.08
CA THR A 468 -2.94 28.70 26.51
C THR A 468 -4.19 29.14 27.25
N LYS A 469 -5.35 28.48 27.06
CA LYS A 469 -6.60 28.76 27.80
C LYS A 469 -6.66 28.07 29.17
N GLN A 470 -5.83 27.07 29.43
CA GLN A 470 -5.76 26.39 30.72
C GLN A 470 -4.87 27.12 31.75
N LYS A 471 -4.17 28.17 31.33
CA LYS A 471 -3.37 29.06 32.14
C LYS A 471 -4.13 30.36 32.42
#